data_52b9bf4f55380169fcc42608f6f43e63
#
_entry.id   52b9bf4f55380169fcc42608f6f43e63
#
_cell.length_a   1.000
_cell.length_b   1.000
_cell.length_c   1.000
_cell.angle_alpha   90.00
_cell.angle_beta   90.00
_cell.angle_gamma   90.00
#
_symmetry.space_group_name_H-M   'P 1'
#
loop_
_entity.id
_entity.type
_entity.pdbx_description
1 polymer ?
#
loop_
_entity_poly.entity_id
_entity_poly.type
_entity_poly.pdbx_seq_one_letter_code
_entity_poly.pdbx_strand_id
1 'polypeptide(L)'
;MAGVLLATASCVTEPPRNVNNACAIFAEYRDWFTHSNAASRRWNVPLPVLLAIMHQESAFRADAKPSRRWYLGFIPGPRPSSASGYSQALDGTWERYRIATGNRGADRDEFADAVDFMGWYIDQTARQNRIARHDAYNQYLAYHEGQDGFAKGSYRSKTWLMERAHRVRQQAERYRSQLTRCYPQAVTTL
;
A
#
# COMPACT_ATOMS: atom_id res chain seq x y z
N MET A 1 -42.25 22.50 11.46
CA MET A 1 -40.88 22.66 10.94
C MET A 1 -40.35 21.28 10.61
N ALA A 2 -40.23 20.94 9.32
CA ALA A 2 -39.72 19.65 8.86
C ALA A 2 -38.18 19.78 8.68
N GLY A 3 -37.40 19.10 9.54
CA GLY A 3 -35.95 19.06 9.43
C GLY A 3 -35.53 18.15 8.28
N VAL A 4 -34.86 18.70 7.28
CA VAL A 4 -34.23 17.94 6.21
C VAL A 4 -32.92 17.36 6.76
N LEU A 5 -32.89 16.04 6.99
CA LEU A 5 -31.65 15.30 7.25
C LEU A 5 -30.88 15.20 5.94
N LEU A 6 -29.81 16.01 5.79
CA LEU A 6 -28.80 15.83 4.76
C LEU A 6 -27.95 14.60 5.12
N ALA A 7 -28.23 13.47 4.47
CA ALA A 7 -27.34 12.32 4.51
C ALA A 7 -26.08 12.65 3.69
N THR A 8 -24.95 12.91 4.36
CA THR A 8 -23.64 12.99 3.71
C THR A 8 -23.24 11.58 3.29
N ALA A 9 -23.45 11.27 2.01
CA ALA A 9 -22.87 10.07 1.41
C ALA A 9 -21.35 10.26 1.39
N SER A 10 -20.62 9.51 2.22
CA SER A 10 -19.18 9.40 2.10
C SER A 10 -18.88 8.65 0.79
N CYS A 11 -18.43 9.36 -0.23
CA CYS A 11 -18.02 8.76 -1.49
C CYS A 11 -16.69 8.01 -1.26
N VAL A 12 -16.77 6.71 -1.02
CA VAL A 12 -15.59 5.84 -1.03
C VAL A 12 -15.09 5.75 -2.47
N THR A 13 -13.81 6.04 -2.68
CA THR A 13 -13.19 5.92 -4.01
C THR A 13 -13.18 4.45 -4.45
N GLU A 14 -13.80 4.15 -5.58
CA GLU A 14 -13.83 2.80 -6.15
C GLU A 14 -12.41 2.35 -6.57
N PRO A 15 -12.09 1.06 -6.52
CA PRO A 15 -10.82 0.57 -7.03
C PRO A 15 -10.74 0.70 -8.55
N PRO A 16 -9.53 0.86 -9.15
CA PRO A 16 -9.38 0.92 -10.60
C PRO A 16 -9.92 -0.34 -11.29
N ARG A 17 -10.58 -0.17 -12.44
CA ARG A 17 -11.16 -1.27 -13.23
C ARG A 17 -10.12 -2.30 -13.67
N ASN A 18 -8.88 -1.85 -13.91
CA ASN A 18 -7.77 -2.73 -14.30
C ASN A 18 -6.55 -2.51 -13.41
N VAL A 19 -6.57 -3.11 -12.23
CA VAL A 19 -5.49 -3.04 -11.24
C VAL A 19 -4.17 -3.69 -11.72
N ASN A 20 -4.17 -4.48 -12.78
CA ASN A 20 -2.98 -5.12 -13.34
C ASN A 20 -2.23 -4.24 -14.36
N ASN A 21 -2.73 -3.06 -14.67
CA ASN A 21 -2.15 -2.16 -15.67
C ASN A 21 -1.94 -0.76 -15.10
N ALA A 22 -0.67 -0.40 -14.83
CA ALA A 22 -0.32 0.90 -14.26
C ALA A 22 -0.74 2.08 -15.14
N CYS A 23 -0.67 1.93 -16.46
CA CYS A 23 -1.13 2.97 -17.40
C CYS A 23 -2.65 3.18 -17.28
N ALA A 24 -3.42 2.09 -17.14
CA ALA A 24 -4.87 2.16 -16.99
C ALA A 24 -5.26 2.78 -15.64
N ILE A 25 -4.56 2.40 -14.56
CA ILE A 25 -4.75 3.00 -13.23
C ILE A 25 -4.61 4.53 -13.31
N PHE A 26 -3.52 5.01 -13.87
CA PHE A 26 -3.25 6.46 -13.96
C PHE A 26 -4.06 7.19 -15.04
N ALA A 27 -4.60 6.48 -16.02
CA ALA A 27 -5.56 7.07 -16.95
C ALA A 27 -6.94 7.29 -16.29
N GLU A 28 -7.34 6.39 -15.40
CA GLU A 28 -8.58 6.46 -14.63
C GLU A 28 -8.47 7.46 -13.46
N TYR A 29 -7.34 7.44 -12.72
CA TYR A 29 -7.05 8.31 -11.57
C TYR A 29 -5.77 9.12 -11.82
N ARG A 30 -5.90 10.25 -12.51
CA ARG A 30 -4.75 11.07 -12.97
C ARG A 30 -3.91 11.65 -11.83
N ASP A 31 -4.55 12.03 -10.75
CA ASP A 31 -3.94 12.55 -9.53
C ASP A 31 -3.09 11.49 -8.82
N TRP A 32 -3.44 10.22 -8.93
CA TRP A 32 -2.68 9.12 -8.35
C TRP A 32 -1.27 9.01 -8.93
N PHE A 33 -1.08 9.34 -10.20
CA PHE A 33 0.26 9.44 -10.77
C PHE A 33 1.09 10.52 -10.06
N THR A 34 0.51 11.70 -9.87
CA THR A 34 1.17 12.83 -9.20
C THR A 34 1.57 12.47 -7.77
N HIS A 35 0.67 11.90 -7.01
CA HIS A 35 0.92 11.47 -5.62
C HIS A 35 1.95 10.33 -5.54
N SER A 36 1.84 9.32 -6.39
CA SER A 36 2.80 8.20 -6.44
C SER A 36 4.20 8.66 -6.83
N ASN A 37 4.31 9.58 -7.80
CA ASN A 37 5.59 10.12 -8.24
C ASN A 37 6.22 11.03 -7.17
N ALA A 38 5.41 11.81 -6.44
CA ALA A 38 5.86 12.61 -5.31
C ALA A 38 6.41 11.72 -4.18
N ALA A 39 5.68 10.68 -3.78
CA ALA A 39 6.11 9.72 -2.76
C ALA A 39 7.38 8.97 -3.19
N SER A 40 7.44 8.52 -4.45
CA SER A 40 8.60 7.85 -5.04
C SER A 40 9.87 8.72 -4.92
N ARG A 41 9.79 9.98 -5.29
CA ARG A 41 10.92 10.93 -5.20
C ARG A 41 11.28 11.25 -3.75
N ARG A 42 10.29 11.54 -2.90
CA ARG A 42 10.49 11.89 -1.49
C ARG A 42 11.26 10.81 -0.74
N TRP A 43 10.90 9.56 -0.95
CA TRP A 43 11.44 8.41 -0.21
C TRP A 43 12.50 7.61 -0.98
N ASN A 44 12.80 8.02 -2.22
CA ASN A 44 13.71 7.31 -3.11
C ASN A 44 13.31 5.83 -3.30
N VAL A 45 12.01 5.56 -3.45
CA VAL A 45 11.44 4.22 -3.66
C VAL A 45 10.86 4.14 -5.07
N PRO A 46 11.23 3.15 -5.89
CA PRO A 46 10.68 3.04 -7.24
C PRO A 46 9.15 2.94 -7.23
N LEU A 47 8.49 3.78 -8.04
CA LEU A 47 7.04 3.83 -8.15
C LEU A 47 6.41 2.46 -8.44
N PRO A 48 6.97 1.59 -9.31
CA PRO A 48 6.46 0.23 -9.51
C PRO A 48 6.41 -0.62 -8.25
N VAL A 49 7.34 -0.42 -7.30
CA VAL A 49 7.38 -1.15 -6.03
C VAL A 49 6.23 -0.70 -5.12
N LEU A 50 6.00 0.63 -5.02
CA LEU A 50 4.87 1.19 -4.26
C LEU A 50 3.54 0.61 -4.75
N LEU A 51 3.30 0.67 -6.06
CA LEU A 51 2.07 0.16 -6.67
C LEU A 51 1.90 -1.36 -6.47
N ALA A 52 2.97 -2.13 -6.60
CA ALA A 52 2.89 -3.59 -6.49
C ALA A 52 2.57 -4.05 -5.06
N ILE A 53 3.13 -3.38 -4.05
CA ILE A 53 2.79 -3.67 -2.65
C ILE A 53 1.35 -3.23 -2.37
N MET A 54 0.92 -2.03 -2.77
CA MET A 54 -0.47 -1.58 -2.60
C MET A 54 -1.47 -2.53 -3.29
N HIS A 55 -1.16 -2.97 -4.50
CA HIS A 55 -1.98 -3.97 -5.21
C HIS A 55 -2.15 -5.25 -4.37
N GLN A 56 -1.07 -5.75 -3.77
CA GLN A 56 -1.12 -6.97 -2.96
C GLN A 56 -1.88 -6.76 -1.63
N GLU A 57 -1.80 -5.57 -1.03
CA GLU A 57 -2.42 -5.26 0.26
C GLU A 57 -3.92 -5.04 0.15
N SER A 58 -4.36 -4.24 -0.80
CA SER A 58 -5.76 -3.81 -0.88
C SER A 58 -6.40 -3.95 -2.26
N ALA A 59 -5.63 -4.28 -3.30
CA ALA A 59 -6.04 -4.11 -4.70
C ALA A 59 -6.56 -2.68 -4.98
N PHE A 60 -5.90 -1.67 -4.39
CA PHE A 60 -6.27 -0.25 -4.47
C PHE A 60 -7.65 0.08 -3.90
N ARG A 61 -8.11 -0.63 -2.89
CA ARG A 61 -9.38 -0.35 -2.21
C ARG A 61 -9.15 0.52 -0.98
N ALA A 62 -9.80 1.68 -0.95
CA ALA A 62 -9.78 2.62 0.17
C ALA A 62 -10.36 2.00 1.45
N ASP A 63 -11.44 1.24 1.31
CA ASP A 63 -12.20 0.64 2.40
C ASP A 63 -11.69 -0.74 2.86
N ALA A 64 -10.57 -1.22 2.31
CA ALA A 64 -10.06 -2.55 2.59
C ALA A 64 -9.79 -2.77 4.09
N LYS A 65 -10.33 -3.86 4.63
CA LYS A 65 -10.15 -4.27 6.04
C LYS A 65 -10.08 -5.80 6.11
N PRO A 66 -9.31 -6.38 7.05
CA PRO A 66 -9.26 -7.82 7.26
C PRO A 66 -10.66 -8.40 7.50
N SER A 67 -10.92 -9.58 6.94
CA SER A 67 -12.19 -10.28 7.15
C SER A 67 -12.41 -10.58 8.62
N ARG A 68 -13.64 -10.41 9.10
CA ARG A 68 -14.02 -10.80 10.45
C ARG A 68 -14.15 -12.33 10.54
N ARG A 69 -13.87 -12.90 11.70
CA ARG A 69 -14.31 -14.23 12.03
C ARG A 69 -15.80 -14.18 12.35
N TRP A 70 -16.56 -15.17 11.87
CA TRP A 70 -17.97 -15.28 12.16
C TRP A 70 -18.18 -16.43 13.15
N TYR A 71 -18.85 -16.17 14.25
CA TYR A 71 -19.27 -17.17 15.21
C TYR A 71 -20.67 -17.65 14.85
N LEU A 72 -20.92 -18.97 14.91
CA LEU A 72 -22.19 -19.59 14.55
C LEU A 72 -22.71 -19.20 13.14
N GLY A 73 -21.82 -18.71 12.26
CA GLY A 73 -22.17 -18.33 10.88
C GLY A 73 -22.82 -16.94 10.73
N PHE A 74 -23.29 -16.32 11.81
CA PHE A 74 -24.00 -15.03 11.73
C PHE A 74 -23.58 -13.97 12.75
N ILE A 75 -22.79 -14.31 13.78
CA ILE A 75 -22.31 -13.33 14.77
C ILE A 75 -20.93 -12.82 14.36
N PRO A 76 -20.76 -11.52 14.01
CA PRO A 76 -19.46 -11.00 13.61
C PRO A 76 -18.52 -10.90 14.81
N GLY A 77 -17.38 -11.59 14.75
CA GLY A 77 -16.31 -11.48 15.72
C GLY A 77 -15.41 -10.26 15.48
N PRO A 78 -14.41 -10.04 16.37
CA PRO A 78 -13.43 -8.98 16.16
C PRO A 78 -12.60 -9.22 14.89
N ARG A 79 -12.04 -8.15 14.34
CA ARG A 79 -11.07 -8.26 13.25
C ARG A 79 -9.74 -8.79 13.79
N PRO A 80 -9.00 -9.60 13.03
CA PRO A 80 -7.72 -10.18 13.47
C PRO A 80 -6.60 -9.13 13.63
N SER A 81 -6.75 -7.96 13.00
CA SER A 81 -5.81 -6.84 13.11
C SER A 81 -6.50 -5.50 12.86
N SER A 82 -5.81 -4.40 13.17
CA SER A 82 -6.24 -3.02 12.89
C SER A 82 -5.87 -2.54 11.48
N ALA A 83 -5.38 -3.42 10.60
CA ALA A 83 -5.03 -3.07 9.23
C ALA A 83 -6.22 -2.48 8.49
N SER A 84 -6.04 -1.37 7.77
CA SER A 84 -7.09 -0.74 6.99
C SER A 84 -6.57 0.15 5.86
N GLY A 85 -7.47 0.48 4.93
CA GLY A 85 -7.23 1.38 3.82
C GLY A 85 -6.32 0.80 2.72
N TYR A 86 -5.86 1.66 1.85
CA TYR A 86 -5.01 1.29 0.71
C TYR A 86 -3.74 0.54 1.08
N SER A 87 -3.08 0.96 2.15
CA SER A 87 -1.77 0.43 2.59
C SER A 87 -1.86 -0.73 3.58
N GLN A 88 -3.05 -1.04 4.12
CA GLN A 88 -3.25 -2.02 5.19
C GLN A 88 -2.34 -1.77 6.41
N ALA A 89 -2.03 -0.49 6.68
CA ALA A 89 -1.23 -0.10 7.83
C ALA A 89 -1.94 -0.43 9.16
N LEU A 90 -1.17 -0.93 10.13
CA LEU A 90 -1.64 -1.09 11.52
C LEU A 90 -1.69 0.25 12.23
N ASP A 91 -2.59 0.42 13.22
CA ASP A 91 -2.78 1.68 13.96
C ASP A 91 -1.47 2.25 14.51
N GLY A 92 -0.69 1.44 15.22
CA GLY A 92 0.57 1.89 15.81
C GLY A 92 1.63 2.27 14.77
N THR A 93 1.63 1.62 13.59
CA THR A 93 2.57 1.96 12.52
C THR A 93 2.15 3.24 11.80
N TRP A 94 0.86 3.42 11.59
CA TRP A 94 0.29 4.63 11.03
C TRP A 94 0.56 5.86 11.90
N GLU A 95 0.37 5.72 13.22
CA GLU A 95 0.64 6.82 14.13
C GLU A 95 2.13 7.20 14.18
N ARG A 96 3.05 6.20 14.13
CA ARG A 96 4.49 6.49 13.99
C ARG A 96 4.80 7.27 12.72
N TYR A 97 4.17 6.96 11.60
CA TYR A 97 4.31 7.71 10.36
C TYR A 97 3.83 9.15 10.51
N ARG A 98 2.63 9.36 11.07
CA ARG A 98 2.05 10.70 11.28
C ARG A 98 2.97 11.59 12.14
N ILE A 99 3.53 11.01 13.19
CA ILE A 99 4.48 11.71 14.07
C ILE A 99 5.79 12.00 13.33
N ALA A 100 6.37 10.99 12.67
CA ALA A 100 7.67 11.11 12.02
C ALA A 100 7.69 12.08 10.84
N THR A 101 6.57 12.24 10.13
CA THR A 101 6.44 13.12 8.97
C THR A 101 5.79 14.47 9.29
N GLY A 102 5.22 14.62 10.49
CA GLY A 102 4.42 15.79 10.86
C GLY A 102 3.03 15.82 10.21
N ASN A 103 2.66 14.83 9.39
CA ASN A 103 1.36 14.75 8.73
C ASN A 103 0.28 14.19 9.67
N ARG A 104 -0.11 14.99 10.66
CA ARG A 104 -1.09 14.58 11.68
C ARG A 104 -2.50 14.35 11.13
N GLY A 105 -2.82 14.98 9.99
CA GLY A 105 -4.10 14.86 9.31
C GLY A 105 -4.20 13.68 8.33
N ALA A 106 -3.12 12.90 8.16
CA ALA A 106 -3.11 11.79 7.20
C ALA A 106 -4.22 10.77 7.46
N ASP A 107 -4.88 10.33 6.38
CA ASP A 107 -5.94 9.33 6.38
C ASP A 107 -5.54 8.11 5.53
N ARG A 108 -5.80 6.90 6.07
CA ARG A 108 -5.48 5.63 5.37
C ARG A 108 -6.35 5.36 4.16
N ASP A 109 -7.51 5.97 4.13
CA ASP A 109 -8.50 5.86 3.06
C ASP A 109 -8.26 6.91 1.96
N GLU A 110 -7.29 7.82 2.16
CA GLU A 110 -6.80 8.76 1.16
C GLU A 110 -5.56 8.22 0.44
N PHE A 111 -5.63 8.14 -0.90
CA PHE A 111 -4.57 7.53 -1.71
C PHE A 111 -3.22 8.24 -1.57
N ALA A 112 -3.22 9.59 -1.53
CA ALA A 112 -2.01 10.40 -1.40
C ALA A 112 -1.25 10.08 -0.11
N ASP A 113 -1.97 10.00 1.01
CA ASP A 113 -1.39 9.70 2.32
C ASP A 113 -0.91 8.25 2.41
N ALA A 114 -1.70 7.33 1.87
CA ALA A 114 -1.37 5.91 1.88
C ALA A 114 -0.11 5.59 1.05
N VAL A 115 0.05 6.20 -0.12
CA VAL A 115 1.24 5.98 -0.96
C VAL A 115 2.48 6.64 -0.36
N ASP A 116 2.36 7.80 0.30
CA ASP A 116 3.46 8.45 1.02
C ASP A 116 3.88 7.63 2.25
N PHE A 117 2.91 7.11 3.02
CA PHE A 117 3.18 6.15 4.10
C PHE A 117 3.96 4.93 3.61
N MET A 118 3.58 4.33 2.49
CA MET A 118 4.28 3.17 1.95
C MET A 118 5.72 3.50 1.57
N GLY A 119 5.94 4.67 0.97
CA GLY A 119 7.28 5.16 0.67
C GLY A 119 8.12 5.32 1.95
N TRP A 120 7.56 5.96 2.97
CA TRP A 120 8.20 6.11 4.28
C TRP A 120 8.56 4.76 4.90
N TYR A 121 7.62 3.80 4.91
CA TYR A 121 7.84 2.50 5.53
C TYR A 121 8.92 1.69 4.82
N ILE A 122 8.94 1.70 3.48
CA ILE A 122 9.97 1.05 2.65
C ILE A 122 11.33 1.71 2.87
N ASP A 123 11.40 3.03 2.99
CA ASP A 123 12.66 3.73 3.31
C ASP A 123 13.19 3.35 4.68
N GLN A 124 12.33 3.30 5.72
CA GLN A 124 12.72 2.82 7.04
C GLN A 124 13.23 1.36 7.00
N THR A 125 12.53 0.50 6.28
CA THR A 125 12.91 -0.90 6.07
C THR A 125 14.27 -1.01 5.36
N ALA A 126 14.49 -0.21 4.32
CA ALA A 126 15.76 -0.20 3.59
C ALA A 126 16.95 0.19 4.49
N ARG A 127 16.75 1.17 5.36
CA ARG A 127 17.77 1.63 6.32
C ARG A 127 18.03 0.60 7.43
N GLN A 128 16.97 0.08 8.04
CA GLN A 128 17.07 -0.84 9.18
C GLN A 128 17.57 -2.23 8.78
N ASN A 129 17.04 -2.77 7.69
CA ASN A 129 17.31 -4.15 7.26
C ASN A 129 18.34 -4.27 6.13
N ARG A 130 18.86 -3.13 5.63
CA ARG A 130 19.80 -3.08 4.49
C ARG A 130 19.26 -3.73 3.21
N ILE A 131 17.95 -3.59 2.97
CA ILE A 131 17.27 -4.07 1.77
C ILE A 131 17.27 -2.94 0.73
N ALA A 132 17.65 -3.26 -0.51
CA ALA A 132 17.54 -2.27 -1.59
C ALA A 132 16.08 -1.86 -1.80
N ARG A 133 15.82 -0.55 -1.99
CA ARG A 133 14.44 -0.03 -2.16
C ARG A 133 13.73 -0.58 -3.39
N HIS A 134 14.48 -1.00 -4.42
CA HIS A 134 13.94 -1.63 -5.61
C HIS A 134 13.69 -3.15 -5.48
N ASP A 135 14.12 -3.77 -4.39
CA ASP A 135 13.91 -5.19 -4.13
C ASP A 135 12.50 -5.45 -3.61
N ALA A 136 11.53 -5.47 -4.52
CA ALA A 136 10.12 -5.64 -4.19
C ALA A 136 9.83 -6.94 -3.42
N TYR A 137 10.62 -8.00 -3.63
CA TYR A 137 10.46 -9.28 -2.92
C TYR A 137 10.75 -9.13 -1.42
N ASN A 138 11.96 -8.67 -1.09
CA ASN A 138 12.37 -8.54 0.32
C ASN A 138 11.65 -7.37 1.01
N GLN A 139 11.35 -6.29 0.29
CA GLN A 139 10.52 -5.18 0.81
C GLN A 139 9.13 -5.67 1.21
N TYR A 140 8.49 -6.52 0.40
CA TYR A 140 7.19 -7.09 0.74
C TYR A 140 7.25 -8.04 1.93
N LEU A 141 8.27 -8.91 2.02
CA LEU A 141 8.46 -9.77 3.19
C LEU A 141 8.57 -8.94 4.48
N ALA A 142 9.36 -7.87 4.45
CA ALA A 142 9.52 -6.99 5.60
C ALA A 142 8.27 -6.13 5.87
N TYR A 143 7.50 -5.79 4.84
CA TYR A 143 6.22 -5.09 4.99
C TYR A 143 5.22 -5.93 5.78
N HIS A 144 5.15 -7.22 5.46
CA HIS A 144 4.23 -8.16 6.10
C HIS A 144 4.67 -8.58 7.52
N GLU A 145 5.96 -8.91 7.70
CA GLU A 145 6.50 -9.43 8.98
C GLU A 145 6.85 -8.32 9.98
N GLY A 146 6.90 -7.08 9.52
CA GLY A 146 7.57 -6.00 10.23
C GLY A 146 9.11 -6.10 10.10
N GLN A 147 9.79 -4.98 10.34
CA GLN A 147 11.23 -4.87 10.19
C GLN A 147 12.00 -5.86 11.09
N ASP A 148 11.57 -6.02 12.34
CA ASP A 148 12.18 -6.95 13.30
C ASP A 148 11.88 -8.42 12.96
N GLY A 149 10.65 -8.72 12.50
CA GLY A 149 10.28 -10.05 12.05
C GLY A 149 11.10 -10.49 10.84
N PHE A 150 11.29 -9.59 9.88
CA PHE A 150 12.15 -9.83 8.73
C PHE A 150 13.61 -10.09 9.15
N ALA A 151 14.17 -9.25 10.03
CA ALA A 151 15.53 -9.41 10.54
C ALA A 151 15.75 -10.78 11.23
N LYS A 152 14.75 -11.27 11.94
CA LYS A 152 14.76 -12.60 12.59
C LYS A 152 14.48 -13.74 11.60
N GLY A 153 14.13 -13.45 10.37
CA GLY A 153 13.82 -14.46 9.35
C GLY A 153 12.51 -15.19 9.59
N SER A 154 11.52 -14.58 10.28
CA SER A 154 10.22 -15.20 10.61
C SER A 154 9.41 -15.65 9.38
N TYR A 155 9.68 -15.06 8.22
CA TYR A 155 9.07 -15.43 6.93
C TYR A 155 9.53 -16.80 6.40
N ARG A 156 10.70 -17.31 6.84
CA ARG A 156 11.29 -18.54 6.28
C ARG A 156 10.43 -19.78 6.46
N SER A 157 9.63 -19.83 7.50
CA SER A 157 8.67 -20.90 7.75
C SER A 157 7.30 -20.71 7.06
N LYS A 158 7.14 -19.60 6.31
CA LYS A 158 5.87 -19.21 5.69
C LYS A 158 5.96 -19.27 4.15
N THR A 159 5.94 -20.48 3.58
CA THR A 159 6.02 -20.68 2.12
C THR A 159 5.01 -19.81 1.35
N TRP A 160 3.78 -19.74 1.86
CA TRP A 160 2.73 -18.91 1.25
C TRP A 160 3.10 -17.42 1.18
N LEU A 161 3.85 -16.90 2.19
CA LEU A 161 4.30 -15.51 2.19
C LEU A 161 5.41 -15.27 1.16
N MET A 162 6.36 -16.20 1.06
CA MET A 162 7.41 -16.15 0.04
C MET A 162 6.82 -16.22 -1.38
N GLU A 163 5.81 -17.05 -1.61
CA GLU A 163 5.08 -17.08 -2.88
C GLU A 163 4.35 -15.75 -3.18
N ARG A 164 3.75 -15.11 -2.16
CA ARG A 164 3.17 -13.78 -2.32
C ARG A 164 4.22 -12.73 -2.66
N ALA A 165 5.37 -12.74 -2.00
CA ALA A 165 6.48 -11.85 -2.29
C ALA A 165 6.99 -12.02 -3.73
N HIS A 166 7.04 -13.25 -4.25
CA HIS A 166 7.34 -13.51 -5.67
C HIS A 166 6.31 -12.87 -6.60
N ARG A 167 5.01 -12.96 -6.29
CA ARG A 167 3.96 -12.29 -7.08
C ARG A 167 4.10 -10.76 -7.05
N VAL A 168 4.44 -10.19 -5.90
CA VAL A 168 4.69 -8.74 -5.77
C VAL A 168 5.87 -8.32 -6.65
N ARG A 169 6.98 -9.07 -6.64
CA ARG A 169 8.12 -8.80 -7.52
C ARG A 169 7.71 -8.84 -8.99
N GLN A 170 7.02 -9.89 -9.42
CA GLN A 170 6.54 -10.01 -10.81
C GLN A 170 5.60 -8.86 -11.20
N GLN A 171 4.73 -8.42 -10.28
CA GLN A 171 3.84 -7.30 -10.50
C GLN A 171 4.60 -5.97 -10.60
N ALA A 172 5.63 -5.77 -9.78
CA ALA A 172 6.50 -4.58 -9.87
C ALA A 172 7.23 -4.53 -11.21
N GLU A 173 7.77 -5.65 -11.68
CA GLU A 173 8.41 -5.76 -13.01
C GLU A 173 7.43 -5.45 -14.13
N ARG A 174 6.19 -5.97 -14.04
CA ARG A 174 5.11 -5.69 -14.99
C ARG A 174 4.76 -4.20 -15.02
N TYR A 175 4.55 -3.59 -13.86
CA TYR A 175 4.27 -2.16 -13.76
C TYR A 175 5.42 -1.31 -14.30
N ARG A 176 6.68 -1.69 -14.02
CA ARG A 176 7.86 -1.03 -14.57
C ARG A 176 7.81 -1.03 -16.12
N SER A 177 7.60 -2.20 -16.73
CA SER A 177 7.50 -2.33 -18.19
C SER A 177 6.37 -1.50 -18.80
N GLN A 178 5.23 -1.40 -18.12
CA GLN A 178 4.09 -0.59 -18.56
C GLN A 178 4.42 0.91 -18.46
N LEU A 179 4.94 1.35 -17.31
CA LEU A 179 5.27 2.76 -17.06
C LEU A 179 6.38 3.28 -17.97
N THR A 180 7.33 2.44 -18.40
CA THR A 180 8.33 2.82 -19.41
C THR A 180 7.67 3.30 -20.70
N ARG A 181 6.48 2.81 -21.04
CA ARG A 181 5.75 3.20 -22.25
C ARG A 181 4.85 4.42 -22.07
N CYS A 182 4.15 4.52 -20.93
CA CYS A 182 3.16 5.59 -20.75
C CYS A 182 3.65 6.75 -19.85
N TYR A 183 4.62 6.52 -18.98
CA TYR A 183 5.20 7.50 -18.07
C TYR A 183 6.70 7.26 -17.90
N PRO A 184 7.53 7.36 -18.99
CA PRO A 184 8.96 7.02 -18.96
C PRO A 184 9.73 7.78 -17.86
N GLN A 185 9.37 9.03 -17.57
CA GLN A 185 9.97 9.84 -16.54
C GLN A 185 9.81 9.24 -15.12
N ALA A 186 8.82 8.39 -14.89
CA ALA A 186 8.59 7.76 -13.59
C ALA A 186 9.52 6.58 -13.28
N VAL A 187 10.23 6.05 -14.27
CA VAL A 187 11.13 4.90 -14.15
C VAL A 187 12.59 5.23 -14.39
N THR A 188 12.88 6.44 -14.90
CA THR A 188 14.25 6.89 -15.22
C THR A 188 14.97 7.53 -14.04
N THR A 189 14.30 7.83 -12.94
CA THR A 189 14.79 8.73 -11.88
C THR A 189 15.34 7.99 -10.64
N LEU A 190 15.41 6.63 -10.66
CA LEU A 190 15.88 5.84 -9.50
C LEU A 190 16.85 4.74 -9.91
#